data_e1ef801fad5bee5821ad1ce9d2d3aeda
#
_entry.id   e1ef801fad5bee5821ad1ce9d2d3aeda
#
_cell.length_a   1.000
_cell.length_b   1.000
_cell.length_c   1.000
_cell.angle_alpha   90.00
_cell.angle_beta   90.00
_cell.angle_gamma   90.00
#
_symmetry.space_group_name_H-M   'P 1'
#
loop_
_entity.id
_entity.type
_entity.pdbx_description
1 polymer ?
#
loop_
_entity_poly.entity_id
_entity_poly.type
_entity_poly.pdbx_seq_one_letter_code
_entity_poly.pdbx_strand_id
1 'polypeptide(L)'
;VKNAVIVPQGAKGGFILRKVPTERDALAAEGIACYKIFLRGLLDITDNIVNGKLVPPANVVRHDDDDPYLVVAADKGTATFSDTANAISAEYSFWLGDAFASGGSVGYDHKAMAITARGGWVAVERHFREMGKDIARDAFTAIGVGDMSGDVFGNGALLSKNMQLVAAFNHKHIFIDPMPDAAKTFAERARLFALPRSGWNDYNTALISKGGGVFERSAKSITLTSEMRTALGTDAKTATPDELIRIILKAPVELLWNGGIGTYVKAASETHEQVGDRANNGVRIDGAELRCAIVGEGGNLGFTQRGRIEYARKGGRINTDAIDNSGGVDCSDHEVNIKIALGAAVAAKRVTLKARDALLKKMTDEVADLVLVDNRLQTQAITIAQGQGVSLLEPASQLMTQLESEHFLNRAVEYLPDSKQLAELRSTKQGLTRPE
;
A
#
# COMPACT_ATOMS: atom_id res chain seq x y z
N VAL A 1 9.25 4.39 2.61
CA VAL A 1 9.79 3.91 1.35
C VAL A 1 8.81 2.95 0.73
N LYS A 2 8.06 3.43 -0.24
CA LYS A 2 6.87 2.74 -0.76
C LYS A 2 7.16 1.35 -1.36
N ASN A 3 8.33 1.13 -1.92
CA ASN A 3 8.67 -0.10 -2.65
C ASN A 3 9.99 -0.72 -2.17
N ALA A 4 10.24 -0.63 -0.85
CA ALA A 4 11.49 -1.08 -0.26
C ALA A 4 11.83 -2.56 -0.46
N VAL A 5 10.82 -3.38 -0.69
CA VAL A 5 10.97 -4.84 -0.82
C VAL A 5 11.24 -5.27 -2.26
N ILE A 6 10.96 -4.40 -3.25
CA ILE A 6 10.93 -4.76 -4.68
C ILE A 6 12.24 -4.44 -5.37
N VAL A 7 13.06 -3.58 -4.78
CA VAL A 7 14.39 -3.27 -5.30
C VAL A 7 15.41 -4.04 -4.49
N PRO A 8 15.88 -5.21 -4.93
CA PRO A 8 16.69 -6.10 -4.09
C PRO A 8 17.99 -5.43 -3.61
N GLN A 9 18.64 -4.64 -4.43
CA GLN A 9 19.83 -3.86 -4.07
C GLN A 9 19.82 -2.44 -4.63
N GLY A 10 18.64 -1.95 -4.97
CA GLY A 10 18.51 -0.65 -5.60
C GLY A 10 18.84 0.50 -4.65
N ALA A 11 19.37 1.55 -5.22
CA ALA A 11 19.53 2.81 -4.53
C ALA A 11 18.16 3.39 -4.19
N LYS A 12 17.94 3.68 -2.93
CA LYS A 12 16.82 4.50 -2.47
C LYS A 12 17.36 5.88 -2.19
N GLY A 13 16.86 6.84 -2.92
CA GLY A 13 17.27 8.20 -2.78
C GLY A 13 16.10 9.12 -2.53
N GLY A 14 16.39 10.28 -2.05
CA GLY A 14 15.44 11.35 -1.88
C GLY A 14 16.17 12.69 -2.00
N PHE A 15 15.42 13.74 -2.19
CA PHE A 15 15.93 15.08 -2.18
C PHE A 15 15.05 15.98 -1.33
N ILE A 16 15.64 17.01 -0.74
CA ILE A 16 14.95 18.06 -0.01
C ILE A 16 15.18 19.39 -0.72
N LEU A 17 14.14 20.22 -0.76
CA LEU A 17 14.28 21.56 -1.31
C LEU A 17 15.07 22.43 -0.33
N ARG A 18 16.20 22.97 -0.78
CA ARG A 18 16.96 23.97 0.02
C ARG A 18 16.27 25.33 0.01
N LYS A 19 15.64 25.69 -1.11
CA LYS A 19 14.81 26.88 -1.23
C LYS A 19 13.36 26.41 -1.27
N VAL A 20 12.58 26.80 -0.26
CA VAL A 20 11.18 26.41 -0.16
C VAL A 20 10.33 27.66 -0.41
N PRO A 21 9.84 27.86 -1.64
CA PRO A 21 8.92 28.97 -1.93
C PRO A 21 7.64 28.85 -1.11
N THR A 22 7.07 29.97 -0.71
CA THR A 22 5.81 30.02 0.04
C THR A 22 4.60 29.85 -0.88
N GLU A 23 4.73 30.31 -2.12
CA GLU A 23 3.67 30.17 -3.12
C GLU A 23 3.63 28.75 -3.68
N ARG A 24 2.40 28.22 -3.79
CA ARG A 24 2.17 26.82 -4.17
C ARG A 24 2.72 26.44 -5.54
N ASP A 25 2.52 27.31 -6.53
CA ASP A 25 2.97 27.05 -7.90
C ASP A 25 4.49 27.15 -8.01
N ALA A 26 5.09 28.11 -7.31
CA ALA A 26 6.54 28.24 -7.22
C ALA A 26 7.17 27.04 -6.50
N LEU A 27 6.53 26.53 -5.45
CA LEU A 27 6.96 25.33 -4.73
C LEU A 27 6.92 24.09 -5.64
N ALA A 28 5.85 23.95 -6.42
CA ALA A 28 5.73 22.85 -7.38
C ALA A 28 6.81 22.92 -8.48
N ALA A 29 7.06 24.12 -9.02
CA ALA A 29 8.09 24.35 -10.02
C ALA A 29 9.50 24.04 -9.48
N GLU A 30 9.83 24.48 -8.26
CA GLU A 30 11.10 24.18 -7.61
C GLU A 30 11.25 22.66 -7.35
N GLY A 31 10.17 21.99 -6.92
CA GLY A 31 10.15 20.55 -6.76
C GLY A 31 10.48 19.80 -8.05
N ILE A 32 9.87 20.21 -9.17
CA ILE A 32 10.17 19.62 -10.50
C ILE A 32 11.61 19.90 -10.92
N ALA A 33 12.12 21.11 -10.69
CA ALA A 33 13.50 21.47 -11.01
C ALA A 33 14.51 20.62 -10.22
N CYS A 34 14.30 20.45 -8.92
CA CYS A 34 15.14 19.61 -8.08
C CYS A 34 15.02 18.12 -8.46
N TYR A 35 13.84 17.64 -8.80
CA TYR A 35 13.64 16.28 -9.30
C TYR A 35 14.44 16.01 -10.59
N LYS A 36 14.41 16.95 -11.54
CA LYS A 36 15.21 16.86 -12.77
C LYS A 36 16.72 16.78 -12.50
N ILE A 37 17.22 17.59 -11.56
CA ILE A 37 18.63 17.56 -11.16
C ILE A 37 18.98 16.20 -10.56
N PHE A 38 18.13 15.68 -9.67
CA PHE A 38 18.33 14.40 -9.03
C PHE A 38 18.37 13.24 -10.05
N LEU A 39 17.42 13.21 -11.00
CA LEU A 39 17.37 12.16 -12.02
C LEU A 39 18.57 12.21 -12.98
N ARG A 40 19.01 13.41 -13.38
CA ARG A 40 20.22 13.55 -14.19
C ARG A 40 21.45 13.04 -13.45
N GLY A 41 21.59 13.38 -12.15
CA GLY A 41 22.68 12.86 -11.33
C GLY A 41 22.69 11.34 -11.21
N LEU A 42 21.52 10.69 -11.19
CA LEU A 42 21.42 9.22 -11.24
C LEU A 42 21.88 8.68 -12.60
N LEU A 43 21.41 9.26 -13.71
CA LEU A 43 21.77 8.81 -15.06
C LEU A 43 23.23 9.13 -15.42
N ASP A 44 23.83 10.16 -14.82
CA ASP A 44 25.26 10.49 -14.98
C ASP A 44 26.19 9.37 -14.48
N ILE A 45 25.71 8.52 -13.57
CA ILE A 45 26.49 7.42 -12.96
C ILE A 45 25.96 6.03 -13.32
N THR A 46 24.91 5.92 -14.14
CA THR A 46 24.29 4.65 -14.52
C THR A 46 24.83 4.18 -15.87
N ASP A 47 25.14 2.89 -16.00
CA ASP A 47 25.53 2.29 -17.26
C ASP A 47 24.37 2.35 -18.28
N ASN A 48 24.67 2.39 -19.57
CA ASN A 48 23.67 2.38 -20.63
C ASN A 48 23.88 1.19 -21.59
N ILE A 49 22.87 0.85 -22.36
CA ILE A 49 22.96 -0.11 -23.46
C ILE A 49 22.80 0.64 -24.79
N VAL A 50 23.86 0.67 -25.60
CA VAL A 50 23.87 1.32 -26.90
C VAL A 50 24.17 0.29 -27.98
N ASN A 51 23.25 0.11 -28.93
CA ASN A 51 23.35 -0.91 -29.98
C ASN A 51 23.66 -2.33 -29.47
N GLY A 52 23.03 -2.70 -28.34
CA GLY A 52 23.20 -4.02 -27.70
C GLY A 52 24.52 -4.20 -26.96
N LYS A 53 25.31 -3.14 -26.79
CA LYS A 53 26.54 -3.15 -26.02
C LYS A 53 26.40 -2.30 -24.77
N LEU A 54 26.92 -2.77 -23.68
CA LEU A 54 27.02 -1.99 -22.46
C LEU A 54 28.03 -0.87 -22.63
N VAL A 55 27.64 0.33 -22.23
CA VAL A 55 28.45 1.57 -22.31
C VAL A 55 28.41 2.22 -20.92
N PRO A 56 29.50 2.14 -20.16
CA PRO A 56 29.60 2.82 -18.88
C PRO A 56 29.66 4.35 -19.06
N PRO A 57 29.22 5.11 -18.03
CA PRO A 57 29.30 6.56 -18.07
C PRO A 57 30.76 7.05 -18.15
N ALA A 58 30.99 8.12 -18.92
CA ALA A 58 32.30 8.69 -19.05
C ALA A 58 32.78 9.36 -17.74
N ASN A 59 34.07 9.24 -17.43
CA ASN A 59 34.72 9.89 -16.28
C ASN A 59 34.16 9.47 -14.89
N VAL A 60 33.57 8.28 -14.80
CA VAL A 60 33.10 7.70 -13.53
C VAL A 60 34.04 6.54 -13.15
N VAL A 61 34.49 6.55 -11.90
CA VAL A 61 35.19 5.40 -11.30
C VAL A 61 34.15 4.42 -10.78
N ARG A 62 34.08 3.25 -11.38
CA ARG A 62 33.15 2.18 -10.96
C ARG A 62 33.86 1.23 -10.00
N HIS A 63 33.16 0.87 -8.93
CA HIS A 63 33.59 -0.15 -7.97
C HIS A 63 32.73 -1.42 -8.06
N ASP A 64 31.60 -1.32 -8.72
CA ASP A 64 30.61 -2.40 -8.91
C ASP A 64 30.69 -2.97 -10.33
N ASP A 65 30.06 -4.10 -10.53
CA ASP A 65 29.87 -4.74 -11.83
C ASP A 65 28.94 -3.90 -12.73
N ASP A 66 28.75 -4.36 -13.96
CA ASP A 66 27.89 -3.71 -14.95
C ASP A 66 26.42 -3.67 -14.46
N ASP A 67 25.85 -2.47 -14.33
CA ASP A 67 24.46 -2.26 -13.93
C ASP A 67 23.76 -1.21 -14.83
N PRO A 68 23.22 -1.62 -15.99
CA PRO A 68 22.49 -0.74 -16.86
C PRO A 68 21.02 -0.58 -16.50
N TYR A 69 20.52 -1.21 -15.42
CA TYR A 69 19.11 -1.20 -15.10
C TYR A 69 18.79 -0.21 -13.98
N LEU A 70 18.07 0.84 -14.34
CA LEU A 70 17.54 1.83 -13.41
C LEU A 70 16.12 2.19 -13.79
N VAL A 71 15.17 1.95 -12.88
CA VAL A 71 13.80 2.45 -12.97
C VAL A 71 13.51 3.37 -11.78
N VAL A 72 12.68 4.35 -12.00
CA VAL A 72 12.34 5.34 -10.96
C VAL A 72 10.83 5.42 -10.76
N ALA A 73 10.42 5.64 -9.51
CA ALA A 73 9.03 5.91 -9.17
C ALA A 73 8.97 7.08 -8.18
N ALA A 74 8.22 8.12 -8.49
CA ALA A 74 7.97 9.20 -7.55
C ALA A 74 7.03 8.71 -6.44
N ASP A 75 7.32 9.03 -5.19
CA ASP A 75 6.56 8.56 -4.01
C ASP A 75 5.07 8.96 -4.08
N LYS A 76 4.78 10.13 -4.60
CA LYS A 76 3.42 10.60 -4.86
C LYS A 76 3.24 10.79 -6.36
N GLY A 77 3.36 9.67 -7.10
CA GLY A 77 3.36 9.67 -8.56
C GLY A 77 2.11 10.35 -9.11
N THR A 78 2.30 11.54 -9.62
CA THR A 78 1.43 12.10 -10.63
C THR A 78 2.02 11.71 -11.98
N ALA A 79 1.18 11.50 -13.00
CA ALA A 79 1.64 11.27 -14.38
C ALA A 79 2.73 12.25 -14.81
N THR A 80 2.64 13.50 -14.33
CA THR A 80 3.62 14.57 -14.58
C THR A 80 5.05 14.23 -14.16
N PHE A 81 5.26 13.58 -13.02
CA PHE A 81 6.60 13.21 -12.57
C PHE A 81 7.17 12.06 -13.40
N SER A 82 6.35 11.08 -13.77
CA SER A 82 6.77 9.99 -14.65
C SER A 82 7.10 10.50 -16.05
N ASP A 83 6.28 11.39 -16.62
CA ASP A 83 6.56 12.02 -17.91
C ASP A 83 7.85 12.87 -17.88
N THR A 84 8.09 13.57 -16.76
CA THR A 84 9.34 14.32 -16.54
C THR A 84 10.55 13.39 -16.52
N ALA A 85 10.46 12.27 -15.81
CA ALA A 85 11.53 11.28 -15.76
C ALA A 85 11.80 10.65 -17.11
N ASN A 86 10.75 10.27 -17.84
CA ASN A 86 10.86 9.67 -19.17
C ASN A 86 11.43 10.66 -20.21
N ALA A 87 11.12 11.95 -20.09
CA ALA A 87 11.74 12.98 -20.93
C ALA A 87 13.25 13.08 -20.68
N ILE A 88 13.71 12.99 -19.43
CA ILE A 88 15.13 12.97 -19.08
C ILE A 88 15.80 11.70 -19.59
N SER A 89 15.17 10.53 -19.44
CA SER A 89 15.64 9.27 -20.03
C SER A 89 15.90 9.42 -21.54
N ALA A 90 14.98 10.08 -22.25
CA ALA A 90 15.14 10.38 -23.67
C ALA A 90 16.30 11.36 -23.96
N GLU A 91 16.51 12.41 -23.12
CA GLU A 91 17.66 13.32 -23.23
C GLU A 91 19.00 12.56 -23.18
N TYR A 92 19.09 11.54 -22.33
CA TYR A 92 20.27 10.68 -22.16
C TYR A 92 20.34 9.55 -23.18
N SER A 93 19.35 9.43 -24.06
CA SER A 93 19.22 8.24 -24.92
C SER A 93 19.37 6.94 -24.12
N PHE A 94 18.81 6.94 -22.91
CA PHE A 94 18.86 5.79 -22.02
C PHE A 94 18.00 4.64 -22.58
N TRP A 95 18.53 3.44 -22.59
CA TRP A 95 17.96 2.31 -23.30
C TRP A 95 16.54 1.92 -22.88
N LEU A 96 16.14 2.21 -21.64
CA LEU A 96 14.79 1.98 -21.15
C LEU A 96 13.76 2.93 -21.77
N GLY A 97 14.17 4.11 -22.29
CA GLY A 97 13.25 5.09 -22.86
C GLY A 97 12.15 5.46 -21.87
N ASP A 98 10.86 5.29 -22.25
CA ASP A 98 9.71 5.57 -21.38
C ASP A 98 9.30 4.39 -20.46
N ALA A 99 10.09 3.31 -20.45
CA ALA A 99 10.05 2.30 -19.40
C ALA A 99 10.83 2.73 -18.15
N PHE A 100 11.60 3.83 -18.20
CA PHE A 100 12.35 4.37 -17.06
C PHE A 100 11.46 4.75 -15.87
N ALA A 101 10.26 5.27 -16.15
CA ALA A 101 9.24 5.52 -15.12
C ALA A 101 7.88 5.05 -15.61
N SER A 102 7.23 4.17 -14.84
CA SER A 102 5.85 3.70 -15.11
C SER A 102 4.81 4.77 -14.76
N GLY A 103 3.58 4.61 -15.26
CA GLY A 103 2.43 5.42 -14.86
C GLY A 103 2.38 6.84 -15.42
N GLY A 104 3.12 7.16 -16.47
CA GLY A 104 3.04 8.43 -17.20
C GLY A 104 1.80 8.55 -18.10
N SER A 105 1.78 9.59 -18.94
CA SER A 105 0.65 9.84 -19.89
C SER A 105 0.44 8.70 -20.90
N VAL A 106 1.48 7.90 -21.13
CA VAL A 106 1.45 6.67 -21.93
C VAL A 106 1.82 5.49 -21.03
N GLY A 107 1.00 5.23 -20.03
CA GLY A 107 1.19 4.16 -19.06
C GLY A 107 -0.14 3.75 -18.45
N TYR A 108 -0.10 2.91 -17.43
CA TYR A 108 -1.28 2.45 -16.72
C TYR A 108 -1.59 3.37 -15.54
N ASP A 109 -2.78 3.95 -15.53
CA ASP A 109 -3.28 4.76 -14.42
C ASP A 109 -3.79 3.83 -13.31
N HIS A 110 -3.00 3.65 -12.26
CA HIS A 110 -3.33 2.77 -11.14
C HIS A 110 -4.66 3.13 -10.47
N LYS A 111 -4.98 4.43 -10.37
CA LYS A 111 -6.22 4.89 -9.76
C LYS A 111 -7.42 4.58 -10.65
N ALA A 112 -7.32 4.83 -11.96
CA ALA A 112 -8.39 4.52 -12.90
C ALA A 112 -8.64 3.01 -13.00
N MET A 113 -7.58 2.20 -12.96
CA MET A 113 -7.66 0.74 -12.91
C MET A 113 -8.10 0.21 -11.54
N ALA A 114 -8.02 1.03 -10.49
CA ALA A 114 -8.20 0.63 -9.09
C ALA A 114 -7.29 -0.55 -8.67
N ILE A 115 -6.15 -0.73 -9.34
CA ILE A 115 -5.42 -2.00 -9.30
C ILE A 115 -4.89 -2.34 -7.91
N THR A 116 -4.36 -1.35 -7.17
CA THR A 116 -3.87 -1.57 -5.81
C THR A 116 -5.00 -1.98 -4.87
N ALA A 117 -6.15 -1.30 -4.95
CA ALA A 117 -7.31 -1.62 -4.13
C ALA A 117 -7.91 -2.99 -4.50
N ARG A 118 -8.01 -3.31 -5.80
CA ARG A 118 -8.49 -4.61 -6.29
C ARG A 118 -7.60 -5.75 -5.82
N GLY A 119 -6.27 -5.58 -5.87
CA GLY A 119 -5.31 -6.56 -5.37
C GLY A 119 -5.46 -6.80 -3.87
N GLY A 120 -5.51 -5.73 -3.05
CA GLY A 120 -5.76 -5.84 -1.61
C GLY A 120 -7.11 -6.48 -1.29
N TRP A 121 -8.10 -6.23 -2.15
CA TRP A 121 -9.43 -6.83 -1.99
C TRP A 121 -9.42 -8.35 -2.22
N VAL A 122 -8.57 -8.85 -3.10
CA VAL A 122 -8.35 -10.31 -3.27
C VAL A 122 -7.92 -10.95 -1.93
N ALA A 123 -7.05 -10.30 -1.17
CA ALA A 123 -6.64 -10.76 0.15
C ALA A 123 -7.80 -10.71 1.16
N VAL A 124 -8.56 -9.61 1.18
CA VAL A 124 -9.76 -9.44 2.03
C VAL A 124 -10.79 -10.53 1.77
N GLU A 125 -11.14 -10.75 0.50
CA GLU A 125 -12.10 -11.80 0.10
C GLU A 125 -11.62 -13.19 0.52
N ARG A 126 -10.33 -13.48 0.41
CA ARG A 126 -9.76 -14.74 0.86
C ARG A 126 -9.91 -14.93 2.36
N HIS A 127 -9.60 -13.90 3.15
CA HIS A 127 -9.77 -13.97 4.61
C HIS A 127 -11.23 -14.25 5.00
N PHE A 128 -12.19 -13.55 4.38
CA PHE A 128 -13.60 -13.79 4.64
C PHE A 128 -14.04 -15.20 4.22
N ARG A 129 -13.61 -15.67 3.05
CA ARG A 129 -13.91 -17.03 2.56
C ARG A 129 -13.38 -18.09 3.50
N GLU A 130 -12.18 -17.92 4.06
CA GLU A 130 -11.62 -18.83 5.05
C GLU A 130 -12.35 -18.79 6.39
N MET A 131 -13.12 -17.74 6.67
CA MET A 131 -14.06 -17.64 7.79
C MET A 131 -15.46 -18.16 7.44
N GLY A 132 -15.68 -18.68 6.24
CA GLY A 132 -16.97 -19.18 5.77
C GLY A 132 -17.97 -18.10 5.37
N LYS A 133 -17.51 -16.87 5.08
CA LYS A 133 -18.36 -15.73 4.70
C LYS A 133 -18.10 -15.29 3.26
N ASP A 134 -19.17 -15.09 2.48
CA ASP A 134 -19.14 -14.57 1.11
C ASP A 134 -19.55 -13.09 1.08
N ILE A 135 -18.58 -12.18 1.11
CA ILE A 135 -18.85 -10.73 1.12
C ILE A 135 -19.39 -10.17 -0.20
N ALA A 136 -19.48 -10.99 -1.25
CA ALA A 136 -20.23 -10.62 -2.43
C ALA A 136 -21.75 -10.65 -2.18
N ARG A 137 -22.21 -11.38 -1.17
CA ARG A 137 -23.61 -11.56 -0.79
C ARG A 137 -23.93 -11.08 0.61
N ASP A 138 -23.00 -11.27 1.54
CA ASP A 138 -23.19 -11.02 2.96
C ASP A 138 -22.73 -9.63 3.35
N ALA A 139 -23.53 -8.92 4.14
CA ALA A 139 -23.11 -7.66 4.74
C ALA A 139 -22.00 -7.90 5.78
N PHE A 140 -21.07 -6.97 5.87
CA PHE A 140 -19.98 -6.99 6.84
C PHE A 140 -19.66 -5.58 7.32
N THR A 141 -19.26 -5.49 8.58
CA THR A 141 -18.88 -4.23 9.22
C THR A 141 -17.42 -3.89 8.95
N ALA A 142 -17.16 -2.61 8.71
CA ALA A 142 -15.80 -2.13 8.44
C ALA A 142 -15.51 -0.81 9.14
N ILE A 143 -14.25 -0.62 9.49
CA ILE A 143 -13.65 0.69 9.76
C ILE A 143 -12.53 0.94 8.77
N GLY A 144 -12.15 2.22 8.59
CA GLY A 144 -11.12 2.51 7.61
C GLY A 144 -10.22 3.68 7.94
N VAL A 145 -9.03 3.63 7.35
CA VAL A 145 -8.04 4.70 7.37
C VAL A 145 -7.95 5.31 5.98
N GLY A 146 -8.38 6.56 5.84
CA GLY A 146 -8.41 7.27 4.57
C GLY A 146 -9.74 8.00 4.34
N ASP A 147 -9.96 8.44 3.11
CA ASP A 147 -11.20 9.05 2.64
C ASP A 147 -11.53 8.65 1.19
N MET A 148 -12.74 9.01 0.76
CA MET A 148 -13.23 8.61 -0.56
C MET A 148 -12.49 9.25 -1.73
N SER A 149 -11.77 10.36 -1.55
CA SER A 149 -10.97 10.99 -2.61
C SER A 149 -9.65 10.26 -2.86
N GLY A 150 -9.18 9.46 -1.90
CA GLY A 150 -7.97 8.66 -1.99
C GLY A 150 -8.12 7.47 -2.94
N ASP A 151 -7.07 7.18 -3.71
CA ASP A 151 -7.06 6.04 -4.63
C ASP A 151 -7.41 4.73 -3.92
N VAL A 152 -6.59 4.34 -2.96
CA VAL A 152 -6.68 3.01 -2.34
C VAL A 152 -7.91 2.88 -1.46
N PHE A 153 -8.19 3.89 -0.61
CA PHE A 153 -9.35 3.85 0.27
C PHE A 153 -10.65 3.92 -0.54
N GLY A 154 -10.75 4.92 -1.42
CA GLY A 154 -11.97 5.19 -2.18
C GLY A 154 -12.34 4.03 -3.13
N ASN A 155 -11.38 3.55 -3.91
CA ASN A 155 -11.61 2.38 -4.77
C ASN A 155 -11.98 1.15 -3.93
N GLY A 156 -11.24 0.85 -2.86
CA GLY A 156 -11.54 -0.31 -2.00
C GLY A 156 -12.93 -0.25 -1.37
N ALA A 157 -13.35 0.94 -0.90
CA ALA A 157 -14.68 1.13 -0.33
C ALA A 157 -15.83 1.00 -1.34
N LEU A 158 -15.51 0.97 -2.65
CA LEU A 158 -16.48 0.77 -3.74
C LEU A 158 -16.47 -0.65 -4.32
N LEU A 159 -15.56 -1.53 -3.90
CA LEU A 159 -15.52 -2.91 -4.39
C LEU A 159 -16.63 -3.80 -3.83
N SER A 160 -17.25 -3.41 -2.71
CA SER A 160 -18.40 -4.14 -2.17
C SER A 160 -19.58 -3.21 -1.86
N LYS A 161 -20.75 -3.59 -2.34
CA LYS A 161 -22.03 -2.96 -1.99
C LYS A 161 -22.53 -3.39 -0.60
N ASN A 162 -21.96 -4.42 -0.04
CA ASN A 162 -22.36 -5.02 1.24
C ASN A 162 -21.55 -4.48 2.43
N MET A 163 -20.55 -3.60 2.18
CA MET A 163 -19.76 -2.98 3.23
C MET A 163 -20.60 -2.00 4.03
N GLN A 164 -20.70 -2.25 5.33
CA GLN A 164 -21.23 -1.37 6.35
C GLN A 164 -20.08 -0.59 7.00
N LEU A 165 -19.77 0.59 6.47
CA LEU A 165 -18.68 1.43 6.97
C LEU A 165 -19.09 2.14 8.25
N VAL A 166 -18.72 1.59 9.39
CA VAL A 166 -19.06 2.09 10.74
C VAL A 166 -18.29 3.36 11.08
N ALA A 167 -17.02 3.43 10.73
CA ALA A 167 -16.21 4.62 10.94
C ALA A 167 -15.04 4.67 9.96
N ALA A 168 -14.58 5.89 9.69
CA ALA A 168 -13.34 6.12 8.97
C ALA A 168 -12.73 7.46 9.41
N PHE A 169 -11.43 7.63 9.18
CA PHE A 169 -10.77 8.91 9.46
C PHE A 169 -9.66 9.20 8.46
N ASN A 170 -9.42 10.47 8.25
CA ASN A 170 -8.29 10.99 7.50
C ASN A 170 -7.50 12.02 8.32
N HIS A 171 -6.66 12.81 7.67
CA HIS A 171 -5.87 13.85 8.34
C HIS A 171 -6.67 15.05 8.87
N LYS A 172 -7.96 15.20 8.50
CA LYS A 172 -8.82 16.34 8.87
C LYS A 172 -10.06 15.94 9.66
N HIS A 173 -10.69 14.82 9.29
CA HIS A 173 -12.03 14.49 9.76
C HIS A 173 -12.10 13.05 10.28
N ILE A 174 -13.08 12.83 11.15
CA ILE A 174 -13.50 11.52 11.64
C ILE A 174 -14.97 11.35 11.26
N PHE A 175 -15.27 10.30 10.50
CA PHE A 175 -16.62 9.89 10.10
C PHE A 175 -17.06 8.72 10.98
N ILE A 176 -18.29 8.77 11.49
CA ILE A 176 -18.90 7.67 12.25
C ILE A 176 -20.36 7.51 11.84
N ASP A 177 -20.72 6.31 11.43
CA ASP A 177 -22.09 5.86 11.18
C ASP A 177 -22.31 4.57 11.97
N PRO A 178 -22.98 4.64 13.15
CA PRO A 178 -23.08 3.49 14.05
C PRO A 178 -23.83 2.29 13.47
N MET A 179 -24.74 2.51 12.52
CA MET A 179 -25.59 1.46 11.95
C MET A 179 -25.87 1.73 10.46
N PRO A 180 -24.83 1.68 9.61
CA PRO A 180 -24.93 2.09 8.22
C PRO A 180 -25.83 1.17 7.40
N ASP A 181 -26.72 1.77 6.61
CA ASP A 181 -27.43 1.07 5.54
C ASP A 181 -26.49 0.87 4.36
N ALA A 182 -26.08 -0.36 4.10
CA ALA A 182 -25.05 -0.66 3.10
C ALA A 182 -25.39 -0.10 1.71
N ALA A 183 -26.65 -0.22 1.26
CA ALA A 183 -27.08 0.21 -0.07
C ALA A 183 -27.09 1.74 -0.21
N LYS A 184 -27.64 2.45 0.76
CA LYS A 184 -27.69 3.92 0.76
C LYS A 184 -26.28 4.53 0.89
N THR A 185 -25.47 3.98 1.80
CA THR A 185 -24.12 4.48 2.04
C THR A 185 -23.16 4.15 0.90
N PHE A 186 -23.39 3.07 0.14
CA PHE A 186 -22.64 2.78 -1.07
C PHE A 186 -22.82 3.88 -2.14
N ALA A 187 -24.07 4.30 -2.41
CA ALA A 187 -24.35 5.36 -3.38
C ALA A 187 -23.67 6.68 -2.97
N GLU A 188 -23.68 7.01 -1.67
CA GLU A 188 -23.01 8.20 -1.15
C GLU A 188 -21.49 8.10 -1.23
N ARG A 189 -20.90 6.97 -0.92
CA ARG A 189 -19.46 6.73 -1.14
C ARG A 189 -19.08 6.91 -2.62
N ALA A 190 -19.89 6.39 -3.55
CA ALA A 190 -19.65 6.57 -4.98
C ALA A 190 -19.74 8.05 -5.40
N ARG A 191 -20.70 8.81 -4.85
CA ARG A 191 -20.80 10.27 -5.08
C ARG A 191 -19.56 11.01 -4.59
N LEU A 192 -19.10 10.72 -3.38
CA LEU A 192 -17.88 11.33 -2.82
C LEU A 192 -16.63 10.97 -3.62
N PHE A 193 -16.51 9.74 -4.08
CA PHE A 193 -15.37 9.30 -4.90
C PHE A 193 -15.30 10.08 -6.23
N ALA A 194 -16.44 10.35 -6.84
CA ALA A 194 -16.53 11.13 -8.07
C ALA A 194 -16.32 12.63 -7.86
N LEU A 195 -16.49 13.14 -6.63
CA LEU A 195 -16.34 14.56 -6.31
C LEU A 195 -14.84 14.90 -6.14
N PRO A 196 -14.28 15.80 -6.97
CA PRO A 196 -12.87 16.16 -6.86
C PRO A 196 -12.49 16.72 -5.49
N ARG A 197 -11.44 16.17 -4.87
CA ARG A 197 -10.91 16.59 -3.56
C ARG A 197 -11.93 16.52 -2.42
N SER A 198 -12.90 15.62 -2.49
CA SER A 198 -13.88 15.40 -1.42
C SER A 198 -13.21 15.02 -0.10
N GLY A 199 -13.88 15.33 1.00
CA GLY A 199 -13.53 14.90 2.34
C GLY A 199 -14.76 14.31 3.04
N TRP A 200 -14.61 13.83 4.26
CA TRP A 200 -15.73 13.33 5.03
C TRP A 200 -16.77 14.42 5.36
N ASN A 201 -16.35 15.68 5.41
CA ASN A 201 -17.26 16.83 5.59
C ASN A 201 -18.23 17.05 4.42
N ASP A 202 -17.96 16.48 3.25
CA ASP A 202 -18.83 16.53 2.08
C ASP A 202 -19.88 15.40 2.08
N TYR A 203 -19.85 14.52 3.07
CA TYR A 203 -20.82 13.44 3.24
C TYR A 203 -22.20 13.98 3.58
N ASN A 204 -23.23 13.48 2.90
CA ASN A 204 -24.61 13.84 3.21
C ASN A 204 -25.02 13.30 4.59
N THR A 205 -25.00 14.15 5.60
CA THR A 205 -25.28 13.79 6.99
C THR A 205 -26.66 13.21 7.22
N ALA A 206 -27.63 13.48 6.33
CA ALA A 206 -28.97 12.89 6.40
C ALA A 206 -28.99 11.37 6.14
N LEU A 207 -27.91 10.83 5.57
CA LEU A 207 -27.75 9.39 5.32
C LEU A 207 -27.05 8.67 6.48
N ILE A 208 -26.47 9.43 7.42
CA ILE A 208 -25.82 8.86 8.60
C ILE A 208 -26.92 8.39 9.58
N SER A 209 -26.75 7.19 10.11
CA SER A 209 -27.68 6.65 11.09
C SER A 209 -27.70 7.47 12.39
N LYS A 210 -28.77 7.26 13.17
CA LYS A 210 -28.97 8.00 14.43
C LYS A 210 -27.73 7.92 15.33
N GLY A 211 -27.31 9.07 15.83
CA GLY A 211 -26.21 9.22 16.75
C GLY A 211 -24.83 9.31 16.08
N GLY A 212 -24.73 9.09 14.79
CA GLY A 212 -23.49 9.25 14.03
C GLY A 212 -23.22 10.71 13.61
N GLY A 213 -22.11 10.95 12.92
CA GLY A 213 -21.71 12.27 12.45
C GLY A 213 -20.31 12.33 11.85
N VAL A 214 -19.94 13.54 11.43
CA VAL A 214 -18.60 13.89 10.97
C VAL A 214 -18.00 14.91 11.93
N PHE A 215 -16.77 14.67 12.35
CA PHE A 215 -16.09 15.48 13.37
C PHE A 215 -14.75 15.97 12.87
N GLU A 216 -14.41 17.21 13.20
CA GLU A 216 -13.11 17.81 12.90
C GLU A 216 -12.03 17.27 13.84
N ARG A 217 -10.86 16.95 13.31
CA ARG A 217 -9.70 16.57 14.13
C ARG A 217 -9.12 17.74 14.95
N SER A 218 -9.54 18.96 14.65
CA SER A 218 -9.21 20.17 15.43
C SER A 218 -10.12 20.38 16.65
N ALA A 219 -11.17 19.58 16.82
CA ALA A 219 -12.08 19.69 17.96
C ALA A 219 -11.36 19.41 19.28
N LYS A 220 -11.73 20.13 20.35
CA LYS A 220 -11.15 19.89 21.69
C LYS A 220 -11.65 18.60 22.31
N SER A 221 -12.91 18.28 22.08
CA SER A 221 -13.58 17.10 22.64
C SER A 221 -14.80 16.77 21.78
N ILE A 222 -15.10 15.49 21.65
CA ILE A 222 -16.24 14.94 20.93
C ILE A 222 -17.06 14.14 21.91
N THR A 223 -18.36 14.44 21.98
CA THR A 223 -19.30 13.65 22.79
C THR A 223 -19.73 12.42 22.02
N LEU A 224 -19.58 11.24 22.62
CA LEU A 224 -19.99 9.98 22.03
C LEU A 224 -21.41 9.61 22.45
N THR A 225 -22.29 9.48 21.48
CA THR A 225 -23.66 9.02 21.68
C THR A 225 -23.71 7.57 22.18
N SER A 226 -24.84 7.12 22.67
CA SER A 226 -25.03 5.72 23.03
C SER A 226 -24.82 4.79 21.85
N GLU A 227 -25.27 5.19 20.67
CA GLU A 227 -25.15 4.45 19.42
C GLU A 227 -23.68 4.31 18.99
N MET A 228 -22.90 5.42 19.03
CA MET A 228 -21.46 5.38 18.76
C MET A 228 -20.74 4.45 19.73
N ARG A 229 -21.03 4.56 21.02
CA ARG A 229 -20.38 3.73 22.05
C ARG A 229 -20.64 2.23 21.83
N THR A 230 -21.86 1.89 21.49
CA THR A 230 -22.24 0.50 21.18
C THR A 230 -21.49 0.01 19.93
N ALA A 231 -21.51 0.77 18.84
CA ALA A 231 -20.87 0.37 17.58
C ALA A 231 -19.34 0.25 17.70
N LEU A 232 -18.71 1.16 18.45
CA LEU A 232 -17.26 1.18 18.67
C LEU A 232 -16.81 0.30 19.85
N GLY A 233 -17.76 -0.22 20.63
CA GLY A 233 -17.51 -1.08 21.80
C GLY A 233 -16.68 -0.36 22.87
N THR A 234 -17.12 0.83 23.28
CA THR A 234 -16.46 1.67 24.30
C THR A 234 -17.45 2.24 25.30
N ASP A 235 -16.99 2.44 26.52
CA ASP A 235 -17.78 3.11 27.58
C ASP A 235 -17.48 4.63 27.68
N ALA A 236 -16.51 5.11 26.93
CA ALA A 236 -16.13 6.53 26.93
C ALA A 236 -17.31 7.40 26.49
N LYS A 237 -17.66 8.40 27.29
CA LYS A 237 -18.75 9.36 26.99
C LYS A 237 -18.27 10.54 26.15
N THR A 238 -16.99 10.87 26.28
CA THR A 238 -16.30 11.94 25.55
C THR A 238 -14.91 11.46 25.20
N ALA A 239 -14.34 11.97 24.12
CA ALA A 239 -12.96 11.70 23.72
C ALA A 239 -12.37 12.91 22.97
N THR A 240 -11.09 13.12 23.08
CA THR A 240 -10.37 13.97 22.11
C THR A 240 -10.36 13.30 20.75
N PRO A 241 -10.13 14.01 19.64
CA PRO A 241 -10.03 13.39 18.31
C PRO A 241 -9.02 12.24 18.23
N ASP A 242 -7.85 12.38 18.84
CA ASP A 242 -6.83 11.34 18.84
C ASP A 242 -7.25 10.10 19.66
N GLU A 243 -7.91 10.30 20.81
CA GLU A 243 -8.50 9.20 21.58
C GLU A 243 -9.62 8.51 20.82
N LEU A 244 -10.45 9.27 20.09
CA LEU A 244 -11.51 8.71 19.27
C LEU A 244 -10.95 7.86 18.13
N ILE A 245 -9.87 8.28 17.48
CA ILE A 245 -9.19 7.47 16.46
C ILE A 245 -8.66 6.16 17.08
N ARG A 246 -8.06 6.20 18.27
CA ARG A 246 -7.66 4.97 18.97
C ARG A 246 -8.86 4.06 19.30
N ILE A 247 -10.00 4.62 19.69
CA ILE A 247 -11.23 3.87 19.92
C ILE A 247 -11.71 3.24 18.61
N ILE A 248 -11.72 3.97 17.50
CA ILE A 248 -12.10 3.46 16.18
C ILE A 248 -11.20 2.29 15.76
N LEU A 249 -9.88 2.44 15.88
CA LEU A 249 -8.94 1.36 15.55
C LEU A 249 -9.17 0.08 16.38
N LYS A 250 -9.69 0.23 17.61
CA LYS A 250 -10.04 -0.88 18.50
C LYS A 250 -11.48 -1.37 18.37
N ALA A 251 -12.25 -0.86 17.41
CA ALA A 251 -13.66 -1.24 17.25
C ALA A 251 -13.81 -2.74 16.90
N PRO A 252 -14.81 -3.43 17.46
CA PRO A 252 -15.05 -4.85 17.21
C PRO A 252 -15.83 -5.05 15.89
N VAL A 253 -15.18 -4.77 14.78
CA VAL A 253 -15.72 -4.91 13.42
C VAL A 253 -15.08 -6.09 12.71
N GLU A 254 -15.61 -6.45 11.55
CA GLU A 254 -15.08 -7.57 10.79
C GLU A 254 -13.84 -7.16 9.99
N LEU A 255 -13.78 -5.94 9.43
CA LEU A 255 -12.69 -5.47 8.59
C LEU A 255 -12.14 -4.13 9.07
N LEU A 256 -10.82 -4.03 9.18
CA LEU A 256 -10.10 -2.76 9.14
C LEU A 256 -9.48 -2.63 7.74
N TRP A 257 -9.96 -1.64 6.96
CA TRP A 257 -9.41 -1.32 5.65
C TRP A 257 -8.44 -0.14 5.75
N ASN A 258 -7.15 -0.41 5.59
CA ASN A 258 -6.11 0.62 5.58
C ASN A 258 -5.83 1.08 4.15
N GLY A 259 -6.35 2.24 3.78
CA GLY A 259 -6.12 2.88 2.49
C GLY A 259 -5.44 4.25 2.58
N GLY A 260 -5.00 4.63 3.77
CA GLY A 260 -4.35 5.90 4.07
C GLY A 260 -2.86 5.79 4.39
N ILE A 261 -2.19 6.93 4.47
CA ILE A 261 -0.77 7.05 4.83
C ILE A 261 -0.63 7.16 6.35
N GLY A 262 0.37 6.52 6.91
CA GLY A 262 0.73 6.58 8.33
C GLY A 262 0.81 5.20 8.97
N THR A 263 1.59 5.08 10.05
CA THR A 263 1.74 3.85 10.83
C THR A 263 0.89 3.94 12.10
N TYR A 264 -0.23 3.25 12.10
CA TYR A 264 -1.27 3.32 13.13
C TYR A 264 -1.17 2.19 14.15
N VAL A 265 -0.46 1.11 13.83
CA VAL A 265 -0.34 -0.05 14.69
C VAL A 265 1.12 -0.49 14.81
N LYS A 266 1.57 -0.72 16.02
CA LYS A 266 2.89 -1.24 16.37
C LYS A 266 2.74 -2.46 17.30
N ALA A 267 3.82 -3.17 17.59
CA ALA A 267 3.81 -4.12 18.69
C ALA A 267 3.93 -3.42 20.05
N ALA A 268 3.39 -4.01 21.10
CA ALA A 268 3.54 -3.52 22.47
C ALA A 268 5.00 -3.40 22.88
N SER A 269 5.88 -4.23 22.32
CA SER A 269 7.33 -4.21 22.56
C SER A 269 8.08 -3.07 21.84
N GLU A 270 7.44 -2.34 20.94
CA GLU A 270 8.04 -1.24 20.20
C GLU A 270 7.69 0.11 20.82
N THR A 271 8.63 1.05 20.77
CA THR A 271 8.38 2.43 21.16
C THR A 271 7.92 3.25 19.96
N HIS A 272 7.26 4.38 20.20
CA HIS A 272 6.86 5.32 19.12
C HIS A 272 8.08 5.85 18.35
N GLU A 273 9.23 5.99 19.01
CA GLU A 273 10.46 6.44 18.39
C GLU A 273 11.00 5.42 17.39
N GLN A 274 10.98 4.13 17.74
CA GLN A 274 11.39 3.03 16.85
C GLN A 274 10.53 2.95 15.61
N VAL A 275 9.24 3.28 15.70
CA VAL A 275 8.34 3.33 14.54
C VAL A 275 8.72 4.47 13.58
N GLY A 276 9.21 5.61 14.09
CA GLY A 276 9.69 6.73 13.28
C GLY A 276 8.62 7.63 12.65
N ASP A 277 7.34 7.32 12.80
CA ASP A 277 6.21 8.13 12.31
C ASP A 277 5.65 9.02 13.42
N ARG A 278 6.30 10.16 13.65
CA ARG A 278 5.95 11.09 14.74
C ARG A 278 4.56 11.68 14.61
N ALA A 279 4.07 11.89 13.39
CA ALA A 279 2.78 12.53 13.15
C ALA A 279 1.61 11.70 13.72
N ASN A 280 1.78 10.39 13.82
CA ASN A 280 0.74 9.47 14.27
C ASN A 280 0.97 8.90 15.68
N ASN A 281 1.95 9.41 16.45
CA ASN A 281 2.21 8.92 17.80
C ASN A 281 0.97 8.99 18.72
N GLY A 282 0.16 10.07 18.60
CA GLY A 282 -1.03 10.29 19.44
C GLY A 282 -2.17 9.33 19.14
N VAL A 283 -2.22 8.74 17.95
CA VAL A 283 -3.31 7.87 17.49
C VAL A 283 -2.94 6.40 17.39
N ARG A 284 -1.63 6.08 17.49
CA ARG A 284 -1.13 4.71 17.32
C ARG A 284 -1.50 3.82 18.51
N ILE A 285 -1.89 2.59 18.18
CA ILE A 285 -2.22 1.53 19.14
C ILE A 285 -1.28 0.33 18.99
N ASP A 286 -1.38 -0.61 19.93
CA ASP A 286 -0.65 -1.88 19.84
C ASP A 286 -1.46 -2.93 19.08
N GLY A 287 -0.79 -3.82 18.34
CA GLY A 287 -1.42 -4.90 17.58
C GLY A 287 -2.30 -5.80 18.45
N ALA A 288 -1.88 -5.98 19.70
CA ALA A 288 -2.64 -6.70 20.71
C ALA A 288 -3.98 -6.06 21.08
N GLU A 289 -4.19 -4.79 20.83
CA GLU A 289 -5.41 -4.05 21.17
C GLU A 289 -6.47 -4.10 20.05
N LEU A 290 -6.10 -4.55 18.84
CA LEU A 290 -7.04 -4.70 17.74
C LEU A 290 -8.10 -5.76 18.05
N ARG A 291 -9.35 -5.45 17.72
CA ARG A 291 -10.49 -6.36 17.89
C ARG A 291 -11.21 -6.66 16.57
N CYS A 292 -10.80 -6.07 15.46
CA CYS A 292 -11.30 -6.46 14.15
C CYS A 292 -10.88 -7.92 13.84
N ALA A 293 -11.64 -8.60 12.99
CA ALA A 293 -11.31 -9.98 12.61
C ALA A 293 -10.26 -10.04 11.50
N ILE A 294 -10.30 -9.07 10.60
CA ILE A 294 -9.46 -8.98 9.39
C ILE A 294 -8.87 -7.59 9.28
N VAL A 295 -7.62 -7.52 8.84
CA VAL A 295 -6.97 -6.30 8.37
C VAL A 295 -6.63 -6.47 6.89
N GLY A 296 -7.04 -5.51 6.07
CA GLY A 296 -6.62 -5.37 4.68
C GLY A 296 -5.73 -4.13 4.53
N GLU A 297 -4.49 -4.31 4.09
CA GLU A 297 -3.52 -3.23 3.93
C GLU A 297 -3.35 -2.84 2.47
N GLY A 298 -4.33 -2.09 1.94
CA GLY A 298 -4.18 -1.50 0.60
C GLY A 298 -3.12 -0.38 0.56
N GLY A 299 -2.89 0.32 1.67
CA GLY A 299 -1.80 1.28 1.84
C GLY A 299 -0.58 0.64 2.51
N ASN A 300 0.61 1.17 2.21
CA ASN A 300 1.86 0.70 2.79
C ASN A 300 2.07 1.24 4.21
N LEU A 301 2.80 0.48 5.02
CA LEU A 301 3.32 0.89 6.32
C LEU A 301 2.25 1.30 7.34
N GLY A 302 1.01 0.81 7.21
CA GLY A 302 -0.04 1.04 8.19
C GLY A 302 0.25 0.40 9.54
N PHE A 303 1.04 -0.67 9.51
CA PHE A 303 1.49 -1.48 10.64
C PHE A 303 2.99 -1.63 10.63
N THR A 304 3.60 -1.77 11.81
CA THR A 304 4.94 -2.32 11.88
C THR A 304 4.89 -3.84 11.63
N GLN A 305 5.99 -4.43 11.16
CA GLN A 305 6.04 -5.88 10.95
C GLN A 305 5.78 -6.65 12.27
N ARG A 306 6.35 -6.18 13.37
CA ARG A 306 6.09 -6.76 14.71
C ARG A 306 4.63 -6.59 15.13
N GLY A 307 4.00 -5.45 14.82
CA GLY A 307 2.58 -5.21 15.10
C GLY A 307 1.67 -6.18 14.35
N ARG A 308 2.00 -6.51 13.07
CA ARG A 308 1.30 -7.54 12.30
C ARG A 308 1.41 -8.91 12.95
N ILE A 309 2.63 -9.30 13.32
CA ILE A 309 2.89 -10.59 13.99
C ILE A 309 2.13 -10.67 15.32
N GLU A 310 2.18 -9.61 16.13
CA GLU A 310 1.47 -9.55 17.42
C GLU A 310 -0.05 -9.70 17.26
N TYR A 311 -0.65 -9.00 16.29
CA TYR A 311 -2.07 -9.14 15.97
C TYR A 311 -2.41 -10.55 15.47
N ALA A 312 -1.59 -11.10 14.56
CA ALA A 312 -1.80 -12.44 14.02
C ALA A 312 -1.67 -13.54 15.08
N ARG A 313 -0.73 -13.39 16.04
CA ARG A 313 -0.58 -14.31 17.19
C ARG A 313 -1.83 -14.36 18.10
N LYS A 314 -2.63 -13.31 18.12
CA LYS A 314 -3.91 -13.26 18.82
C LYS A 314 -5.09 -13.80 18.03
N GLY A 315 -4.84 -14.36 16.84
CA GLY A 315 -5.87 -14.94 15.98
C GLY A 315 -6.44 -13.97 14.94
N GLY A 316 -5.92 -12.74 14.85
CA GLY A 316 -6.29 -11.80 13.80
C GLY A 316 -5.78 -12.24 12.44
N ARG A 317 -6.50 -11.89 11.37
CA ARG A 317 -6.16 -12.23 10.00
C ARG A 317 -5.55 -11.04 9.30
N ILE A 318 -4.28 -11.15 8.94
CA ILE A 318 -3.50 -10.11 8.27
C ILE A 318 -2.38 -10.75 7.45
N ASN A 319 -2.05 -10.18 6.30
CA ASN A 319 -0.81 -10.46 5.57
C ASN A 319 0.21 -9.35 5.87
N THR A 320 1.34 -9.33 5.17
CA THR A 320 2.14 -8.11 5.07
C THR A 320 1.50 -7.14 4.08
N ASP A 321 1.79 -5.84 4.23
CA ASP A 321 1.37 -4.83 3.25
C ASP A 321 1.94 -5.11 1.86
N ALA A 322 3.15 -5.64 1.76
CA ALA A 322 3.78 -6.03 0.50
C ALA A 322 2.97 -7.08 -0.28
N ILE A 323 2.20 -7.93 0.40
CA ILE A 323 1.28 -8.88 -0.22
C ILE A 323 -0.04 -8.22 -0.60
N ASP A 324 -0.66 -7.49 0.33
CA ASP A 324 -1.98 -6.91 0.10
C ASP A 324 -1.95 -5.81 -0.96
N ASN A 325 -0.91 -4.98 -0.99
CA ASN A 325 -0.81 -3.89 -1.96
C ASN A 325 0.12 -4.15 -3.14
N SER A 326 0.55 -5.38 -3.36
CA SER A 326 1.45 -5.74 -4.47
C SER A 326 0.88 -5.39 -5.86
N GLY A 327 -0.44 -5.32 -6.01
CA GLY A 327 -1.07 -5.06 -7.31
C GLY A 327 -0.62 -3.76 -7.98
N GLY A 328 -0.31 -2.71 -7.21
CA GLY A 328 0.21 -1.45 -7.78
C GLY A 328 1.60 -1.61 -8.38
N VAL A 329 2.52 -2.25 -7.66
CA VAL A 329 3.88 -2.43 -8.16
C VAL A 329 3.94 -3.49 -9.26
N ASP A 330 3.21 -4.57 -9.12
CA ASP A 330 3.13 -5.63 -10.12
C ASP A 330 2.60 -5.10 -11.47
N CYS A 331 1.60 -4.22 -11.44
CA CYS A 331 1.15 -3.48 -12.62
C CYS A 331 2.28 -2.65 -13.26
N SER A 332 3.10 -1.99 -12.43
CA SER A 332 4.27 -1.25 -12.92
C SER A 332 5.32 -2.17 -13.53
N ASP A 333 5.57 -3.34 -12.95
CA ASP A 333 6.52 -4.31 -13.47
C ASP A 333 6.06 -4.85 -14.83
N HIS A 334 4.79 -5.20 -14.98
CA HIS A 334 4.21 -5.55 -16.29
C HIS A 334 4.38 -4.42 -17.30
N GLU A 335 4.05 -3.17 -16.91
CA GLU A 335 4.18 -2.00 -17.80
C GLU A 335 5.61 -1.82 -18.29
N VAL A 336 6.59 -1.85 -17.38
CA VAL A 336 8.02 -1.67 -17.70
C VAL A 336 8.48 -2.74 -18.68
N ASN A 337 8.20 -4.00 -18.40
CA ASN A 337 8.61 -5.12 -19.26
C ASN A 337 7.96 -5.07 -20.66
N ILE A 338 6.67 -4.74 -20.73
CA ILE A 338 5.96 -4.56 -22.00
C ILE A 338 6.55 -3.39 -22.78
N LYS A 339 6.84 -2.25 -22.13
CA LYS A 339 7.45 -1.08 -22.77
C LYS A 339 8.85 -1.39 -23.31
N ILE A 340 9.67 -2.14 -22.58
CA ILE A 340 10.99 -2.60 -23.04
C ILE A 340 10.84 -3.43 -24.33
N ALA A 341 9.97 -4.44 -24.31
CA ALA A 341 9.76 -5.32 -25.46
C ALA A 341 9.22 -4.55 -26.68
N LEU A 342 8.22 -3.69 -26.46
CA LEU A 342 7.63 -2.88 -27.52
C LEU A 342 8.59 -1.76 -28.00
N GLY A 343 9.41 -1.21 -27.12
CA GLY A 343 10.48 -0.25 -27.46
C GLY A 343 11.49 -0.85 -28.43
N ALA A 344 11.91 -2.09 -28.19
CA ALA A 344 12.76 -2.83 -29.12
C ALA A 344 12.08 -3.04 -30.49
N ALA A 345 10.77 -3.32 -30.52
CA ALA A 345 10.02 -3.44 -31.76
C ALA A 345 9.91 -2.11 -32.53
N VAL A 346 9.75 -0.99 -31.83
CA VAL A 346 9.74 0.36 -32.42
C VAL A 346 11.13 0.70 -32.99
N ALA A 347 12.19 0.45 -32.24
CA ALA A 347 13.57 0.66 -32.70
C ALA A 347 13.89 -0.16 -33.96
N ALA A 348 13.39 -1.39 -34.02
CA ALA A 348 13.49 -2.27 -35.19
C ALA A 348 12.51 -1.89 -36.34
N LYS A 349 11.75 -0.78 -36.21
CA LYS A 349 10.75 -0.31 -37.18
C LYS A 349 9.63 -1.34 -37.51
N ARG A 350 9.38 -2.29 -36.60
CA ARG A 350 8.31 -3.29 -36.75
C ARG A 350 6.95 -2.71 -36.39
N VAL A 351 6.92 -1.74 -35.47
CA VAL A 351 5.73 -1.07 -34.95
C VAL A 351 6.00 0.43 -34.90
N THR A 352 5.01 1.25 -35.23
CA THR A 352 5.12 2.71 -35.02
C THR A 352 4.84 3.05 -33.55
N LEU A 353 5.39 4.16 -33.06
CA LEU A 353 5.15 4.62 -31.68
C LEU A 353 3.63 4.77 -31.40
N LYS A 354 2.87 5.36 -32.33
CA LYS A 354 1.41 5.50 -32.22
C LYS A 354 0.69 4.14 -32.10
N ALA A 355 1.10 3.15 -32.87
CA ALA A 355 0.49 1.81 -32.82
C ALA A 355 0.85 1.09 -31.50
N ARG A 356 2.11 1.29 -31.02
CA ARG A 356 2.57 0.80 -29.73
C ARG A 356 1.75 1.38 -28.58
N ASP A 357 1.52 2.69 -28.56
CA ASP A 357 0.75 3.35 -27.49
C ASP A 357 -0.72 2.89 -27.51
N ALA A 358 -1.30 2.72 -28.69
CA ALA A 358 -2.65 2.17 -28.83
C ALA A 358 -2.73 0.71 -28.32
N LEU A 359 -1.68 -0.08 -28.54
CA LEU A 359 -1.60 -1.46 -28.06
C LEU A 359 -1.51 -1.50 -26.52
N LEU A 360 -0.64 -0.69 -25.91
CA LEU A 360 -0.55 -0.57 -24.45
C LEU A 360 -1.91 -0.26 -23.84
N LYS A 361 -2.62 0.73 -24.37
CA LYS A 361 -3.94 1.09 -23.89
C LYS A 361 -4.95 -0.07 -24.04
N LYS A 362 -4.88 -0.83 -25.14
CA LYS A 362 -5.76 -1.99 -25.37
C LYS A 362 -5.49 -3.12 -24.38
N MET A 363 -4.28 -3.26 -23.89
CA MET A 363 -3.86 -4.32 -22.96
C MET A 363 -4.22 -4.03 -21.50
N THR A 364 -4.80 -2.86 -21.16
CA THR A 364 -5.04 -2.43 -19.78
C THR A 364 -5.79 -3.48 -18.96
N ASP A 365 -6.89 -4.02 -19.48
CA ASP A 365 -7.69 -5.00 -18.75
C ASP A 365 -6.98 -6.35 -18.63
N GLU A 366 -6.26 -6.78 -19.66
CA GLU A 366 -5.47 -8.01 -19.64
C GLU A 366 -4.35 -7.94 -18.59
N VAL A 367 -3.65 -6.81 -18.52
CA VAL A 367 -2.62 -6.59 -17.48
C VAL A 367 -3.25 -6.57 -16.10
N ALA A 368 -4.40 -5.92 -15.92
CA ALA A 368 -5.10 -5.94 -14.64
C ALA A 368 -5.48 -7.37 -14.21
N ASP A 369 -5.93 -8.20 -15.15
CA ASP A 369 -6.30 -9.58 -14.85
C ASP A 369 -5.08 -10.44 -14.46
N LEU A 370 -3.93 -10.26 -15.13
CA LEU A 370 -2.67 -10.92 -14.77
C LEU A 370 -2.24 -10.53 -13.35
N VAL A 371 -2.20 -9.26 -13.03
CA VAL A 371 -1.89 -8.75 -11.67
C VAL A 371 -2.80 -9.37 -10.62
N LEU A 372 -4.11 -9.46 -10.88
CA LEU A 372 -5.05 -10.07 -9.93
C LEU A 372 -4.90 -11.60 -9.83
N VAL A 373 -4.38 -12.25 -10.87
CA VAL A 373 -3.98 -13.67 -10.77
C VAL A 373 -2.83 -13.80 -9.80
N ASP A 374 -1.81 -12.94 -9.89
CA ASP A 374 -0.66 -12.98 -9.00
C ASP A 374 -1.05 -12.69 -7.54
N ASN A 375 -1.91 -11.71 -7.28
CA ASN A 375 -2.48 -11.50 -5.93
C ASN A 375 -3.20 -12.75 -5.40
N ARG A 376 -3.97 -13.46 -6.25
CA ARG A 376 -4.63 -14.71 -5.85
C ARG A 376 -3.63 -15.81 -5.51
N LEU A 377 -2.60 -15.99 -6.33
CA LEU A 377 -1.57 -17.01 -6.15
C LEU A 377 -0.72 -16.74 -4.90
N GLN A 378 -0.30 -15.49 -4.68
CA GLN A 378 0.45 -15.08 -3.49
C GLN A 378 -0.33 -15.39 -2.21
N THR A 379 -1.58 -14.93 -2.13
CA THR A 379 -2.42 -15.17 -0.94
C THR A 379 -2.77 -16.63 -0.76
N GLN A 380 -2.89 -17.41 -1.83
CA GLN A 380 -3.11 -18.86 -1.79
C GLN A 380 -1.89 -19.59 -1.26
N ALA A 381 -0.70 -19.24 -1.70
CA ALA A 381 0.55 -19.83 -1.22
C ALA A 381 0.69 -19.65 0.29
N ILE A 382 0.44 -18.43 0.79
CA ILE A 382 0.46 -18.15 2.23
C ILE A 382 -0.60 -18.97 2.98
N THR A 383 -1.81 -19.10 2.43
CA THR A 383 -2.87 -19.93 3.04
C THR A 383 -2.46 -21.39 3.16
N ILE A 384 -1.85 -21.95 2.10
CA ILE A 384 -1.35 -23.33 2.09
C ILE A 384 -0.24 -23.49 3.13
N ALA A 385 0.73 -22.56 3.16
CA ALA A 385 1.82 -22.59 4.12
C ALA A 385 1.29 -22.51 5.58
N GLN A 386 0.39 -21.56 5.88
CA GLN A 386 -0.23 -21.45 7.19
C GLN A 386 -0.99 -22.73 7.58
N GLY A 387 -1.68 -23.36 6.63
CA GLY A 387 -2.41 -24.62 6.84
C GLY A 387 -1.54 -25.80 7.25
N GLN A 388 -0.24 -25.77 6.97
CA GLN A 388 0.71 -26.79 7.43
C GLN A 388 1.03 -26.65 8.94
N GLY A 389 0.82 -25.47 9.52
CA GLY A 389 0.99 -25.24 10.95
C GLY A 389 2.39 -25.62 11.43
N VAL A 390 2.44 -26.46 12.50
CA VAL A 390 3.73 -26.92 13.11
C VAL A 390 4.62 -27.68 12.13
N SER A 391 4.05 -28.39 11.17
CA SER A 391 4.84 -29.18 10.21
C SER A 391 5.70 -28.31 9.28
N LEU A 392 5.34 -27.04 9.09
CA LEU A 392 6.14 -26.09 8.32
C LEU A 392 7.39 -25.60 9.07
N LEU A 393 7.42 -25.66 10.40
CA LEU A 393 8.50 -25.04 11.19
C LEU A 393 9.89 -25.59 10.85
N GLU A 394 10.01 -26.89 10.64
CA GLU A 394 11.31 -27.50 10.33
C GLU A 394 11.79 -27.13 8.92
N PRO A 395 11.01 -27.32 7.84
CA PRO A 395 11.40 -26.84 6.51
C PRO A 395 11.69 -25.34 6.46
N ALA A 396 10.88 -24.52 7.12
CA ALA A 396 11.10 -23.07 7.19
C ALA A 396 12.42 -22.74 7.91
N SER A 397 12.72 -23.42 9.03
CA SER A 397 13.99 -23.23 9.75
C SER A 397 15.21 -23.55 8.90
N GLN A 398 15.14 -24.65 8.13
CA GLN A 398 16.22 -25.05 7.22
C GLN A 398 16.41 -24.03 6.10
N LEU A 399 15.31 -23.59 5.47
CA LEU A 399 15.35 -22.56 4.43
C LEU A 399 15.92 -21.24 4.96
N MET A 400 15.45 -20.76 6.12
CA MET A 400 15.98 -19.54 6.74
C MET A 400 17.48 -19.66 7.03
N THR A 401 17.94 -20.80 7.52
CA THR A 401 19.36 -21.05 7.81
C THR A 401 20.20 -21.06 6.54
N GLN A 402 19.70 -21.67 5.46
CA GLN A 402 20.36 -21.67 4.17
C GLN A 402 20.48 -20.24 3.61
N LEU A 403 19.37 -19.48 3.58
CA LEU A 403 19.37 -18.11 3.08
C LEU A 403 20.27 -17.17 3.89
N GLU A 404 20.38 -17.38 5.21
CA GLU A 404 21.33 -16.63 6.06
C GLU A 404 22.79 -16.98 5.73
N SER A 405 23.09 -18.28 5.48
CA SER A 405 24.44 -18.69 5.11
C SER A 405 24.87 -18.16 3.74
N GLU A 406 23.92 -17.94 2.85
CA GLU A 406 24.10 -17.36 1.51
C GLU A 406 24.01 -15.83 1.50
N HIS A 407 23.83 -15.18 2.65
CA HIS A 407 23.66 -13.73 2.83
C HIS A 407 22.41 -13.11 2.15
N PHE A 408 21.40 -13.91 1.82
CA PHE A 408 20.13 -13.44 1.28
C PHE A 408 19.08 -13.08 2.35
N LEU A 409 19.30 -13.47 3.59
CA LEU A 409 18.38 -13.24 4.69
C LEU A 409 19.10 -12.75 5.93
N ASN A 410 18.47 -11.85 6.67
CA ASN A 410 18.79 -11.51 8.05
C ASN A 410 17.52 -11.59 8.90
N ARG A 411 17.34 -12.68 9.65
CA ARG A 411 16.14 -12.91 10.46
C ARG A 411 15.85 -11.79 11.44
N ALA A 412 16.87 -11.14 12.01
CA ALA A 412 16.67 -10.07 12.97
C ALA A 412 16.07 -8.82 12.30
N VAL A 413 16.44 -8.53 11.06
CA VAL A 413 15.89 -7.41 10.26
C VAL A 413 14.45 -7.71 9.84
N GLU A 414 14.17 -8.95 9.44
CA GLU A 414 12.85 -9.37 8.99
C GLU A 414 11.91 -9.75 10.12
N TYR A 415 12.38 -9.71 11.36
CA TYR A 415 11.63 -10.13 12.57
C TYR A 415 11.14 -11.58 12.51
N LEU A 416 11.86 -12.45 11.81
CA LEU A 416 11.58 -13.87 11.77
C LEU A 416 12.09 -14.56 13.04
N PRO A 417 11.44 -15.67 13.47
CA PRO A 417 11.79 -16.33 14.71
C PRO A 417 13.18 -16.94 14.69
N ASP A 418 13.93 -16.75 15.77
CA ASP A 418 15.19 -17.41 16.03
C ASP A 418 14.97 -18.89 16.42
N SER A 419 16.06 -19.64 16.61
CA SER A 419 16.00 -21.06 16.95
C SER A 419 15.29 -21.33 18.27
N LYS A 420 15.38 -20.41 19.26
CA LYS A 420 14.70 -20.53 20.56
C LYS A 420 13.20 -20.31 20.38
N GLN A 421 12.82 -19.29 19.65
CA GLN A 421 11.41 -18.97 19.34
C GLN A 421 10.76 -20.10 18.52
N LEU A 422 11.48 -20.68 17.54
CA LEU A 422 11.01 -21.85 16.80
C LEU A 422 10.79 -23.07 17.69
N ALA A 423 11.68 -23.30 18.68
CA ALA A 423 11.50 -24.38 19.65
C ALA A 423 10.27 -24.13 20.54
N GLU A 424 10.02 -22.89 20.95
CA GLU A 424 8.83 -22.48 21.71
C GLU A 424 7.55 -22.69 20.90
N LEU A 425 7.51 -22.24 19.64
CA LEU A 425 6.39 -22.46 18.73
C LEU A 425 6.08 -23.96 18.58
N ARG A 426 7.12 -24.79 18.42
CA ARG A 426 6.98 -26.24 18.35
C ARG A 426 6.38 -26.84 19.64
N SER A 427 6.86 -26.39 20.81
CA SER A 427 6.37 -26.86 22.10
C SER A 427 4.92 -26.49 22.37
N THR A 428 4.49 -25.30 21.91
CA THR A 428 3.13 -24.80 22.02
C THR A 428 2.20 -25.21 20.89
N LYS A 429 2.71 -26.03 19.95
CA LYS A 429 2.00 -26.47 18.74
C LYS A 429 1.46 -25.33 17.87
N GLN A 430 2.20 -24.22 17.81
CA GLN A 430 1.89 -23.07 16.97
C GLN A 430 2.78 -23.08 15.71
N GLY A 431 2.21 -22.70 14.57
CA GLY A 431 2.97 -22.48 13.32
C GLY A 431 3.45 -21.03 13.21
N LEU A 432 4.10 -20.71 12.09
CA LEU A 432 4.35 -19.34 11.68
C LEU A 432 3.02 -18.63 11.41
N THR A 433 2.99 -17.35 11.70
CA THR A 433 1.85 -16.49 11.30
C THR A 433 1.96 -16.13 9.82
N ARG A 434 0.89 -15.61 9.22
CA ARG A 434 0.92 -15.16 7.81
C ARG A 434 1.95 -14.06 7.55
N PRO A 435 2.18 -13.08 8.43
CA PRO A 435 3.25 -12.09 8.27
C PRO A 435 4.68 -12.65 8.38
N GLU A 436 4.86 -13.75 9.10
CA GLU A 436 6.14 -14.49 9.19
C GLU A 436 6.35 -15.39 7.97
#